data_5f83bb856f88b97163d9de272b367e46
#
_entry.id   5f83bb856f88b97163d9de272b367e46
#
_cell.length_a   1.000
_cell.length_b   1.000
_cell.length_c   1.000
_cell.angle_alpha   90.00
_cell.angle_beta   90.00
_cell.angle_gamma   90.00
#
_symmetry.space_group_name_H-M   'P 1'
#
loop_
_entity.id
_entity.type
_entity.pdbx_description
1 polymer ?
#
loop_
_entity_poly.entity_id
_entity_poly.type
_entity_poly.pdbx_seq_one_letter_code
_entity_poly.pdbx_strand_id
1 'polypeptide(L)'
;RLVFTVPKSMGKFGGDTDNWMWPRQTCDFSVFRIYADPKTNGPAAYSKDNVPYKPKRWAQVSLQGYKDGDYAMTMGYPGSTERYLSSYGIQMMRDAENAPRAQVRGIKQEVMQKHMRANEAVRIKYDSKYASSSNYWKNAIGMNKCIDSIGIINLKREYETRLRAWQDTAKAANDLAHKVDFDKLAQLYKESADVTYAWTNFAESFTRRSNVEFSTRAFKLQNGMEVKGSEKNKKKQYHEFEDNSDEWDMTLDKEVLATLLKNYKEHVDAKWLPKFYNIIDTQFGGDYTKYVDYLWEKSLLMKKGAKLYFNKKGYEKDPGVNYSMDLNDIYADFVEKMGAVSDSIAEQEKYLCAAKLRMEEDMPHYSDANFTMRLSYGQVGGFDLGGKPSGYYTTAESIVEKMKQGDKVIDYFAEPIMHELLSEKDFGKYQDKTTGKMQLCFLTNNDI
;
A
#
# COMPACT_ATOMS: atom_id res chain seq x y z
N ARG A 1 23.02 9.51 -18.77
CA ARG A 1 22.23 10.48 -19.52
C ARG A 1 20.92 9.85 -19.95
N LEU A 2 19.78 10.51 -19.66
CA LEU A 2 18.48 10.09 -20.18
C LEU A 2 18.51 10.28 -21.71
N VAL A 3 18.08 9.24 -22.43
CA VAL A 3 18.01 9.23 -23.89
C VAL A 3 16.55 9.31 -24.38
N PHE A 4 15.69 8.56 -23.69
CA PHE A 4 14.28 8.48 -24.04
C PHE A 4 13.42 8.10 -22.82
N THR A 5 12.21 8.61 -22.79
CA THR A 5 11.13 8.17 -21.90
C THR A 5 9.81 8.28 -22.65
N VAL A 6 8.87 7.44 -22.31
CA VAL A 6 7.51 7.49 -22.89
C VAL A 6 6.72 8.66 -22.29
N PRO A 7 5.71 9.20 -23.03
CA PRO A 7 4.75 10.14 -22.44
C PRO A 7 4.03 9.55 -21.24
N LYS A 8 3.65 10.43 -20.29
CA LYS A 8 2.92 10.00 -19.06
C LYS A 8 1.64 9.24 -19.39
N SER A 9 0.92 9.62 -20.44
CA SER A 9 -0.29 8.96 -20.92
C SER A 9 -0.09 7.49 -21.30
N MET A 10 1.11 7.12 -21.75
CA MET A 10 1.49 5.73 -22.03
C MET A 10 2.12 5.05 -20.82
N GLY A 11 3.07 5.73 -20.17
CA GLY A 11 3.79 5.18 -19.02
C GLY A 11 2.91 4.92 -17.79
N LYS A 12 1.79 5.63 -17.70
CA LYS A 12 0.79 5.48 -16.63
C LYS A 12 -0.61 5.16 -17.17
N PHE A 13 -0.72 4.60 -18.39
CA PHE A 13 -2.01 4.24 -18.97
C PHE A 13 -2.79 3.29 -18.05
N GLY A 14 -4.06 3.61 -17.80
CA GLY A 14 -4.88 2.90 -16.84
C GLY A 14 -4.70 3.34 -15.38
N GLY A 15 -3.60 4.04 -15.07
CA GLY A 15 -3.35 4.71 -13.80
C GLY A 15 -3.85 3.99 -12.55
N ASP A 16 -4.57 4.71 -11.70
CA ASP A 16 -5.22 4.13 -10.53
C ASP A 16 -6.45 3.28 -10.90
N THR A 17 -7.11 3.57 -12.02
CA THR A 17 -8.30 2.82 -12.46
C THR A 17 -7.98 1.34 -12.68
N ASP A 18 -6.86 1.02 -13.31
CA ASP A 18 -6.42 -0.36 -13.56
C ASP A 18 -5.49 -0.91 -12.46
N ASN A 19 -5.18 -0.16 -11.42
CA ASN A 19 -4.30 -0.64 -10.36
C ASN A 19 -4.94 -1.84 -9.62
N TRP A 20 -4.16 -2.89 -9.38
CA TRP A 20 -4.61 -4.18 -8.84
C TRP A 20 -5.65 -4.90 -9.73
N MET A 21 -5.64 -4.62 -11.03
CA MET A 21 -6.56 -5.18 -12.01
C MET A 21 -5.80 -5.88 -13.15
N TRP A 22 -6.42 -6.88 -13.75
CA TRP A 22 -6.02 -7.47 -15.01
C TRP A 22 -7.08 -7.13 -16.10
N PRO A 23 -6.68 -6.81 -17.33
CA PRO A 23 -5.32 -6.54 -17.81
C PRO A 23 -4.82 -5.15 -17.43
N ARG A 24 -3.51 -5.03 -17.21
CA ARG A 24 -2.82 -3.76 -17.00
C ARG A 24 -1.88 -3.49 -18.16
N GLN A 25 -2.06 -2.37 -18.85
CA GLN A 25 -1.44 -2.09 -20.14
C GLN A 25 -0.56 -0.82 -20.09
N THR A 26 0.02 -0.54 -18.94
CA THR A 26 1.03 0.52 -18.80
C THR A 26 2.29 0.15 -19.57
N CYS A 27 2.91 1.13 -20.24
CA CYS A 27 4.17 0.99 -20.94
C CYS A 27 5.20 1.93 -20.30
N ASP A 28 5.60 1.62 -19.06
CA ASP A 28 6.49 2.48 -18.26
C ASP A 28 7.95 2.03 -18.41
N PHE A 29 8.71 2.75 -19.24
CA PHE A 29 10.13 2.53 -19.36
C PHE A 29 10.89 3.82 -19.68
N SER A 30 12.18 3.82 -19.35
CA SER A 30 13.12 4.86 -19.68
C SER A 30 14.41 4.26 -20.21
N VAL A 31 15.02 4.92 -21.16
CA VAL A 31 16.30 4.51 -21.74
C VAL A 31 17.39 5.48 -21.30
N PHE A 32 18.42 4.92 -20.69
CA PHE A 32 19.60 5.66 -20.24
C PHE A 32 20.83 5.19 -21.01
N ARG A 33 21.73 6.13 -21.30
CA ARG A 33 23.06 5.82 -21.81
C ARG A 33 24.10 6.12 -20.74
N ILE A 34 24.92 5.12 -20.41
CA ILE A 34 26.03 5.25 -19.49
C ILE A 34 27.24 5.76 -20.29
N TYR A 35 27.99 6.69 -19.71
CA TYR A 35 29.22 7.21 -20.24
C TYR A 35 30.37 6.85 -19.30
N ALA A 36 31.54 6.61 -19.87
CA ALA A 36 32.72 6.11 -19.20
C ALA A 36 33.95 6.91 -19.62
N ASP A 37 35.03 6.76 -18.88
CA ASP A 37 36.33 7.29 -19.24
C ASP A 37 36.79 6.76 -20.60
N PRO A 38 37.22 7.64 -21.54
CA PRO A 38 37.56 7.21 -22.89
C PRO A 38 38.76 6.27 -22.96
N LYS A 39 39.65 6.27 -21.96
CA LYS A 39 40.89 5.45 -21.94
C LYS A 39 40.66 4.10 -21.26
N THR A 40 39.94 4.09 -20.16
CA THR A 40 39.78 2.90 -19.30
C THR A 40 38.45 2.17 -19.50
N ASN A 41 37.48 2.82 -20.15
CA ASN A 41 36.07 2.38 -20.20
C ASN A 41 35.47 2.09 -18.81
N GLY A 42 36.02 2.71 -17.77
CA GLY A 42 35.63 2.59 -16.38
C GLY A 42 34.84 3.78 -15.84
N PRO A 43 34.48 3.76 -14.55
CA PRO A 43 33.84 4.88 -13.89
C PRO A 43 34.63 6.17 -14.01
N ALA A 44 33.97 7.28 -14.25
CA ALA A 44 34.58 8.60 -14.37
C ALA A 44 33.66 9.68 -13.77
N ALA A 45 34.26 10.78 -13.28
CA ALA A 45 33.55 12.00 -13.01
C ALA A 45 32.96 12.57 -14.32
N TYR A 46 31.96 13.45 -14.19
CA TYR A 46 31.35 14.07 -15.36
C TYR A 46 32.41 14.86 -16.18
N SER A 47 32.53 14.53 -17.46
CA SER A 47 33.29 15.27 -18.45
C SER A 47 32.59 15.20 -19.80
N LYS A 48 32.80 16.25 -20.62
CA LYS A 48 32.33 16.27 -22.01
C LYS A 48 33.08 15.27 -22.90
N ASP A 49 34.27 14.85 -22.47
CA ASP A 49 35.13 13.90 -23.19
C ASP A 49 34.77 12.46 -22.93
N ASN A 50 33.89 12.20 -21.95
CA ASN A 50 33.42 10.85 -21.68
C ASN A 50 32.69 10.27 -22.89
N VAL A 51 32.95 8.99 -23.17
CA VAL A 51 32.37 8.24 -24.31
C VAL A 51 31.32 7.24 -23.84
N PRO A 52 30.41 6.79 -24.72
CA PRO A 52 29.48 5.73 -24.36
C PRO A 52 30.19 4.49 -23.85
N TYR A 53 29.78 4.00 -22.67
CA TYR A 53 30.30 2.78 -22.07
C TYR A 53 30.11 1.59 -23.01
N LYS A 54 31.14 0.77 -23.16
CA LYS A 54 31.14 -0.45 -23.96
C LYS A 54 31.09 -1.68 -23.00
N PRO A 55 29.91 -2.29 -22.78
CA PRO A 55 29.79 -3.45 -21.91
C PRO A 55 30.47 -4.68 -22.53
N LYS A 56 31.03 -5.56 -21.70
CA LYS A 56 31.60 -6.85 -22.14
C LYS A 56 30.52 -7.81 -22.65
N ARG A 57 29.32 -7.73 -22.11
CA ARG A 57 28.14 -8.51 -22.49
C ARG A 57 26.89 -7.65 -22.37
N TRP A 58 25.90 -7.94 -23.16
CA TRP A 58 24.57 -7.31 -23.12
C TRP A 58 23.50 -8.34 -23.44
N ALA A 59 22.29 -8.11 -22.96
CA ALA A 59 21.12 -8.88 -23.31
C ALA A 59 20.71 -8.56 -24.76
N GLN A 60 20.43 -9.59 -25.55
CA GLN A 60 19.86 -9.42 -26.89
C GLN A 60 18.35 -9.32 -26.78
N VAL A 61 17.77 -8.37 -27.53
CA VAL A 61 16.32 -8.24 -27.63
C VAL A 61 15.80 -9.29 -28.61
N SER A 62 14.94 -10.19 -28.14
CA SER A 62 14.22 -11.14 -28.97
C SER A 62 12.87 -10.56 -29.41
N LEU A 63 12.50 -10.77 -30.66
CA LEU A 63 11.20 -10.45 -31.23
C LEU A 63 10.41 -11.71 -31.60
N GLN A 64 10.78 -12.86 -31.06
CA GLN A 64 10.11 -14.14 -31.35
C GLN A 64 8.73 -14.25 -30.70
N GLY A 65 8.45 -13.37 -29.72
CA GLY A 65 7.22 -13.44 -28.94
C GLY A 65 7.24 -14.59 -27.92
N TYR A 66 6.07 -15.02 -27.52
CA TYR A 66 5.83 -16.08 -26.53
C TYR A 66 4.63 -16.93 -26.96
N LYS A 67 4.55 -18.14 -26.45
CA LYS A 67 3.46 -19.10 -26.72
C LYS A 67 2.94 -19.68 -25.41
N ASP A 68 1.75 -20.24 -25.47
CA ASP A 68 1.19 -21.05 -24.41
C ASP A 68 2.16 -22.20 -24.05
N GLY A 69 2.42 -22.39 -22.77
CA GLY A 69 3.37 -23.38 -22.27
C GLY A 69 4.85 -22.95 -22.27
N ASP A 70 5.20 -21.78 -22.81
CA ASP A 70 6.58 -21.29 -22.74
C ASP A 70 7.02 -21.06 -21.28
N TYR A 71 8.28 -21.35 -21.00
CA TYR A 71 8.87 -21.11 -19.70
C TYR A 71 8.88 -19.62 -19.35
N ALA A 72 8.44 -19.33 -18.15
CA ALA A 72 8.47 -17.97 -17.60
C ALA A 72 9.05 -17.98 -16.18
N MET A 73 9.79 -16.92 -15.82
CA MET A 73 10.29 -16.75 -14.45
C MET A 73 10.23 -15.29 -14.03
N THR A 74 10.07 -15.08 -12.73
CA THR A 74 10.15 -13.78 -12.09
C THR A 74 11.17 -13.83 -10.97
N MET A 75 12.06 -12.86 -10.93
CA MET A 75 13.05 -12.72 -9.89
C MET A 75 12.92 -11.33 -9.26
N GLY A 76 12.79 -11.27 -7.94
CA GLY A 76 12.58 -10.01 -7.26
C GLY A 76 12.51 -10.14 -5.74
N TYR A 77 12.04 -9.08 -5.09
CA TYR A 77 11.96 -8.94 -3.64
C TYR A 77 10.50 -8.66 -3.22
N PRO A 78 9.61 -9.67 -3.27
CA PRO A 78 8.21 -9.48 -2.89
C PRO A 78 8.09 -9.09 -1.43
N GLY A 79 7.15 -8.18 -1.13
CA GLY A 79 7.01 -7.56 0.19
C GLY A 79 6.48 -8.51 1.25
N SER A 80 5.26 -8.96 1.09
CA SER A 80 4.57 -9.84 2.05
C SER A 80 3.52 -10.71 1.38
N THR A 81 3.36 -11.91 1.91
CA THR A 81 2.25 -12.83 1.63
C THR A 81 1.76 -13.42 2.95
N GLU A 82 0.55 -13.95 2.97
CA GLU A 82 -0.09 -14.54 4.16
C GLU A 82 -0.59 -15.96 3.85
N ARG A 83 0.32 -16.81 3.31
CA ARG A 83 -0.02 -18.17 2.87
C ARG A 83 -0.50 -19.06 4.02
N TYR A 84 0.14 -18.89 5.17
CA TYR A 84 -0.07 -19.75 6.34
C TYR A 84 -1.07 -19.21 7.35
N LEU A 85 -1.54 -17.98 7.18
CA LEU A 85 -2.49 -17.34 8.09
C LEU A 85 -3.78 -18.17 8.22
N SER A 86 -4.29 -18.29 9.44
CA SER A 86 -5.53 -19.02 9.74
C SER A 86 -6.78 -18.37 9.13
N SER A 87 -7.89 -19.08 9.10
CA SER A 87 -9.21 -18.54 8.75
C SER A 87 -9.60 -17.34 9.63
N TYR A 88 -9.23 -17.37 10.91
CA TYR A 88 -9.48 -16.29 11.87
C TYR A 88 -8.65 -15.06 11.54
N GLY A 89 -7.37 -15.23 11.20
CA GLY A 89 -6.49 -14.14 10.78
C GLY A 89 -6.95 -13.51 9.47
N ILE A 90 -7.37 -14.30 8.48
CA ILE A 90 -7.95 -13.76 7.22
C ILE A 90 -9.25 -13.00 7.51
N GLN A 91 -10.09 -13.49 8.40
CA GLN A 91 -11.31 -12.78 8.79
C GLN A 91 -10.99 -11.44 9.48
N MET A 92 -10.03 -11.42 10.39
CA MET A 92 -9.59 -10.18 11.04
C MET A 92 -9.00 -9.19 10.04
N MET A 93 -8.14 -9.65 9.12
CA MET A 93 -7.60 -8.81 8.04
C MET A 93 -8.73 -8.19 7.20
N ARG A 94 -9.75 -8.98 6.82
CA ARG A 94 -10.89 -8.48 6.04
C ARG A 94 -11.69 -7.43 6.80
N ASP A 95 -12.06 -7.72 8.06
CA ASP A 95 -13.08 -6.97 8.80
C ASP A 95 -12.49 -5.84 9.65
N ALA A 96 -11.32 -6.06 10.28
CA ALA A 96 -10.72 -5.11 11.22
C ALA A 96 -9.54 -4.31 10.63
N GLU A 97 -8.99 -4.72 9.48
CA GLU A 97 -7.93 -3.96 8.83
C GLU A 97 -8.35 -3.40 7.48
N ASN A 98 -8.76 -4.25 6.52
CA ASN A 98 -9.05 -3.80 5.16
C ASN A 98 -10.32 -2.97 5.07
N ALA A 99 -11.40 -3.36 5.76
CA ALA A 99 -12.66 -2.62 5.73
C ALA A 99 -12.52 -1.19 6.27
N PRO A 100 -11.99 -0.95 7.49
CA PRO A 100 -11.80 0.42 7.98
C PRO A 100 -10.76 1.19 7.17
N ARG A 101 -9.67 0.55 6.69
CA ARG A 101 -8.70 1.19 5.80
C ARG A 101 -9.35 1.69 4.52
N ALA A 102 -10.17 0.85 3.89
CA ALA A 102 -10.88 1.22 2.66
C ALA A 102 -11.83 2.40 2.91
N GLN A 103 -12.56 2.40 4.00
CA GLN A 103 -13.47 3.47 4.37
C GLN A 103 -12.74 4.79 4.63
N VAL A 104 -11.78 4.81 5.56
CA VAL A 104 -11.06 6.03 5.95
C VAL A 104 -10.31 6.64 4.77
N ARG A 105 -9.66 5.80 3.95
CA ARG A 105 -8.97 6.30 2.76
C ARG A 105 -9.92 6.79 1.69
N GLY A 106 -11.08 6.17 1.53
CA GLY A 106 -12.10 6.60 0.59
C GLY A 106 -12.54 8.02 0.85
N ILE A 107 -13.03 8.31 2.06
CA ILE A 107 -13.51 9.65 2.43
C ILE A 107 -12.40 10.71 2.35
N LYS A 108 -11.20 10.38 2.77
CA LYS A 108 -10.03 11.26 2.66
C LYS A 108 -9.73 11.62 1.21
N GLN A 109 -9.72 10.63 0.34
CA GLN A 109 -9.40 10.79 -1.08
C GLN A 109 -10.45 11.61 -1.82
N GLU A 110 -11.72 11.55 -1.43
CA GLU A 110 -12.76 12.41 -1.98
C GLU A 110 -12.45 13.90 -1.73
N VAL A 111 -12.05 14.24 -0.50
CA VAL A 111 -11.61 15.60 -0.16
C VAL A 111 -10.35 15.98 -0.94
N MET A 112 -9.34 15.11 -0.97
CA MET A 112 -8.11 15.37 -1.71
C MET A 112 -8.39 15.62 -3.20
N GLN A 113 -9.20 14.78 -3.85
CA GLN A 113 -9.55 14.95 -5.26
C GLN A 113 -10.30 16.25 -5.54
N LYS A 114 -11.23 16.66 -4.66
CA LYS A 114 -11.93 17.93 -4.77
C LYS A 114 -10.96 19.10 -4.91
N HIS A 115 -9.97 19.19 -4.03
CA HIS A 115 -8.96 20.24 -4.06
C HIS A 115 -7.97 20.12 -5.22
N MET A 116 -7.52 18.91 -5.52
CA MET A 116 -6.59 18.64 -6.62
C MET A 116 -7.19 18.96 -7.99
N ARG A 117 -8.49 18.73 -8.19
CA ARG A 117 -9.19 19.11 -9.42
C ARG A 117 -9.40 20.62 -9.54
N ALA A 118 -9.61 21.30 -8.42
CA ALA A 118 -9.82 22.74 -8.39
C ALA A 118 -8.54 23.56 -8.59
N ASN A 119 -7.35 22.99 -8.26
CA ASN A 119 -6.09 23.72 -8.29
C ASN A 119 -4.93 22.82 -8.69
N GLU A 120 -4.28 23.16 -9.81
CA GLU A 120 -3.15 22.38 -10.35
C GLU A 120 -1.92 22.39 -9.44
N ALA A 121 -1.63 23.50 -8.76
CA ALA A 121 -0.51 23.55 -7.83
C ALA A 121 -0.73 22.62 -6.63
N VAL A 122 -1.97 22.51 -6.14
CA VAL A 122 -2.36 21.53 -5.11
C VAL A 122 -2.25 20.11 -5.66
N ARG A 123 -2.69 19.88 -6.89
CA ARG A 123 -2.57 18.58 -7.56
C ARG A 123 -1.12 18.10 -7.59
N ILE A 124 -0.18 18.97 -7.99
CA ILE A 124 1.25 18.63 -8.06
C ILE A 124 1.80 18.26 -6.67
N LYS A 125 1.44 19.01 -5.62
CA LYS A 125 1.89 18.75 -4.24
C LYS A 125 1.36 17.42 -3.68
N TYR A 126 0.15 17.02 -4.09
CA TYR A 126 -0.54 15.86 -3.50
C TYR A 126 -0.58 14.62 -4.40
N ASP A 127 -0.13 14.67 -5.66
CA ASP A 127 -0.18 13.55 -6.60
C ASP A 127 0.46 12.27 -6.03
N SER A 128 1.67 12.36 -5.48
CA SER A 128 2.35 11.22 -4.86
C SER A 128 1.69 10.73 -3.56
N LYS A 129 1.19 11.66 -2.75
CA LYS A 129 0.47 11.36 -1.49
C LYS A 129 -0.84 10.64 -1.79
N TYR A 130 -1.58 11.15 -2.79
CA TYR A 130 -2.81 10.53 -3.27
C TYR A 130 -2.55 9.15 -3.86
N ALA A 131 -1.57 9.01 -4.77
CA ALA A 131 -1.23 7.74 -5.39
C ALA A 131 -0.85 6.66 -4.36
N SER A 132 -0.05 7.03 -3.36
CA SER A 132 0.28 6.13 -2.24
C SER A 132 -0.95 5.72 -1.44
N SER A 133 -1.84 6.68 -1.12
CA SER A 133 -3.09 6.39 -0.41
C SER A 133 -3.99 5.46 -1.22
N SER A 134 -4.19 5.78 -2.51
CA SER A 134 -5.04 5.03 -3.44
C SER A 134 -4.55 3.60 -3.66
N ASN A 135 -3.23 3.40 -3.74
CA ASN A 135 -2.65 2.06 -3.89
C ASN A 135 -3.10 1.10 -2.77
N TYR A 136 -2.99 1.50 -1.52
CA TYR A 136 -3.45 0.69 -0.39
C TYR A 136 -4.97 0.59 -0.27
N TRP A 137 -5.69 1.66 -0.68
CA TRP A 137 -7.14 1.68 -0.71
C TRP A 137 -7.71 0.64 -1.68
N LYS A 138 -7.20 0.64 -2.91
CA LYS A 138 -7.61 -0.33 -3.93
C LYS A 138 -7.17 -1.75 -3.59
N ASN A 139 -5.98 -1.92 -3.00
CA ASN A 139 -5.54 -3.22 -2.52
C ASN A 139 -6.49 -3.78 -1.47
N ALA A 140 -6.89 -2.99 -0.46
CA ALA A 140 -7.80 -3.42 0.59
C ALA A 140 -9.18 -3.82 0.03
N ILE A 141 -9.75 -3.02 -0.88
CA ILE A 141 -11.01 -3.33 -1.55
C ILE A 141 -10.90 -4.59 -2.41
N GLY A 142 -9.85 -4.69 -3.23
CA GLY A 142 -9.63 -5.82 -4.12
C GLY A 142 -9.39 -7.12 -3.36
N MET A 143 -8.61 -7.06 -2.28
CA MET A 143 -8.35 -8.20 -1.41
C MET A 143 -9.64 -8.70 -0.75
N ASN A 144 -10.45 -7.81 -0.16
CA ASN A 144 -11.72 -8.21 0.44
C ASN A 144 -12.67 -8.83 -0.59
N LYS A 145 -12.75 -8.23 -1.78
CA LYS A 145 -13.53 -8.80 -2.90
C LYS A 145 -13.04 -10.21 -3.29
N CYS A 146 -11.74 -10.43 -3.34
CA CYS A 146 -11.16 -11.76 -3.62
C CYS A 146 -11.47 -12.75 -2.50
N ILE A 147 -11.28 -12.37 -1.23
CA ILE A 147 -11.58 -13.20 -0.07
C ILE A 147 -13.02 -13.70 -0.12
N ASP A 148 -13.96 -12.79 -0.41
CA ASP A 148 -15.39 -13.12 -0.46
C ASP A 148 -15.76 -13.92 -1.72
N SER A 149 -15.27 -13.51 -2.90
CA SER A 149 -15.65 -14.15 -4.18
C SER A 149 -15.12 -15.58 -4.31
N ILE A 150 -13.93 -15.85 -3.79
CA ILE A 150 -13.30 -17.18 -3.80
C ILE A 150 -13.74 -18.01 -2.59
N GLY A 151 -14.24 -17.35 -1.54
CA GLY A 151 -14.63 -18.00 -0.30
C GLY A 151 -13.44 -18.49 0.54
N ILE A 152 -12.33 -17.74 0.51
CA ILE A 152 -11.06 -18.12 1.15
C ILE A 152 -11.23 -18.51 2.61
N ILE A 153 -12.06 -17.78 3.38
CA ILE A 153 -12.30 -18.09 4.79
C ILE A 153 -12.90 -19.50 4.95
N ASN A 154 -13.84 -19.89 4.11
CA ASN A 154 -14.46 -21.21 4.17
C ASN A 154 -13.47 -22.30 3.74
N LEU A 155 -12.70 -22.09 2.67
CA LEU A 155 -11.66 -23.02 2.24
C LEU A 155 -10.61 -23.25 3.36
N LYS A 156 -10.22 -22.19 4.06
CA LYS A 156 -9.31 -22.29 5.22
C LYS A 156 -9.95 -23.06 6.38
N ARG A 157 -11.23 -22.82 6.70
CA ARG A 157 -11.97 -23.56 7.75
C ARG A 157 -12.10 -25.06 7.44
N GLU A 158 -12.39 -25.41 6.20
CA GLU A 158 -12.42 -26.80 5.76
C GLU A 158 -11.04 -27.47 5.89
N TYR A 159 -9.99 -26.72 5.53
CA TYR A 159 -8.62 -27.17 5.70
C TYR A 159 -8.26 -27.36 7.18
N GLU A 160 -8.57 -26.39 8.04
CA GLU A 160 -8.33 -26.44 9.48
C GLU A 160 -9.11 -27.58 10.15
N THR A 161 -10.30 -27.92 9.66
CA THR A 161 -11.07 -29.09 10.12
C THR A 161 -10.33 -30.39 9.82
N ARG A 162 -9.74 -30.51 8.61
CA ARG A 162 -8.92 -31.69 8.26
C ARG A 162 -7.64 -31.74 9.08
N LEU A 163 -7.03 -30.60 9.32
CA LEU A 163 -5.80 -30.50 10.11
C LEU A 163 -6.05 -30.88 11.59
N ARG A 164 -7.18 -30.44 12.17
CA ARG A 164 -7.62 -30.83 13.51
C ARG A 164 -7.82 -32.39 13.60
N ALA A 165 -8.53 -32.98 12.64
CA ALA A 165 -8.71 -34.40 12.58
C ALA A 165 -7.39 -35.18 12.43
N TRP A 166 -6.45 -34.68 11.63
CA TRP A 166 -5.11 -35.23 11.50
C TRP A 166 -4.36 -35.19 12.84
N GLN A 167 -4.40 -34.06 13.53
CA GLN A 167 -3.74 -33.84 14.82
C GLN A 167 -4.28 -34.84 15.88
N ASP A 168 -5.59 -35.12 15.89
CA ASP A 168 -6.23 -36.04 16.82
C ASP A 168 -5.83 -37.51 16.59
N THR A 169 -5.50 -37.88 15.34
CA THR A 169 -5.11 -39.25 14.98
C THR A 169 -3.60 -39.50 15.12
N ALA A 170 -2.77 -38.47 15.04
CA ALA A 170 -1.34 -38.57 15.18
C ALA A 170 -0.99 -38.77 16.66
N LYS A 171 -0.61 -39.99 17.04
CA LYS A 171 -0.17 -40.30 18.40
C LYS A 171 0.94 -39.32 18.81
N ALA A 172 0.60 -38.47 19.77
CA ALA A 172 1.36 -37.47 20.46
C ALA A 172 2.89 -37.54 20.30
N ALA A 173 3.39 -37.07 19.20
CA ALA A 173 4.77 -36.56 19.16
C ALA A 173 4.76 -35.22 19.90
N ASN A 174 5.65 -35.05 20.86
CA ASN A 174 5.82 -33.79 21.56
C ASN A 174 6.53 -32.75 20.69
N ASP A 175 6.03 -32.56 19.45
CA ASP A 175 6.56 -31.60 18.50
C ASP A 175 5.60 -30.42 18.28
N LEU A 176 6.09 -29.38 17.61
CA LEU A 176 5.32 -28.15 17.38
C LEU A 176 4.05 -28.39 16.57
N ALA A 177 4.06 -29.39 15.69
CA ALA A 177 2.94 -29.69 14.79
C ALA A 177 1.68 -30.19 15.52
N HIS A 178 1.82 -30.65 16.76
CA HIS A 178 0.73 -31.16 17.57
C HIS A 178 0.29 -30.21 18.70
N LYS A 179 0.74 -28.96 18.67
CA LYS A 179 0.47 -27.96 19.71
C LYS A 179 -0.60 -26.93 19.33
N VAL A 180 -1.23 -27.06 18.19
CA VAL A 180 -2.27 -26.11 17.77
C VAL A 180 -3.49 -26.26 18.69
N ASP A 181 -3.87 -25.17 19.31
CA ASP A 181 -5.14 -25.02 20.00
C ASP A 181 -6.04 -24.09 19.20
N PHE A 182 -6.88 -24.68 18.37
CA PHE A 182 -7.77 -23.95 17.46
C PHE A 182 -8.82 -23.11 18.22
N ASP A 183 -9.26 -23.57 19.39
CA ASP A 183 -10.26 -22.85 20.16
C ASP A 183 -9.63 -21.64 20.86
N LYS A 184 -8.43 -21.82 21.39
CA LYS A 184 -7.60 -20.72 21.88
C LYS A 184 -7.30 -19.69 20.79
N LEU A 185 -6.92 -20.14 19.59
CA LEU A 185 -6.65 -19.26 18.45
C LEU A 185 -7.88 -18.44 18.08
N ALA A 186 -9.05 -19.07 17.98
CA ALA A 186 -10.32 -18.40 17.73
C ALA A 186 -10.64 -17.32 18.77
N GLN A 187 -10.44 -17.66 20.06
CA GLN A 187 -10.69 -16.74 21.17
C GLN A 187 -9.73 -15.54 21.14
N LEU A 188 -8.44 -15.75 20.90
CA LEU A 188 -7.44 -14.69 20.82
C LEU A 188 -7.77 -13.69 19.68
N TYR A 189 -8.15 -14.18 18.52
CA TYR A 189 -8.57 -13.31 17.41
C TYR A 189 -9.85 -12.55 17.74
N LYS A 190 -10.81 -13.16 18.38
CA LYS A 190 -12.04 -12.51 18.83
C LYS A 190 -11.76 -11.39 19.85
N GLU A 191 -10.85 -11.62 20.81
CA GLU A 191 -10.44 -10.62 21.81
C GLU A 191 -9.69 -9.45 21.19
N SER A 192 -8.91 -9.69 20.13
CA SER A 192 -8.12 -8.65 19.46
C SER A 192 -8.89 -7.87 18.39
N ALA A 193 -10.08 -8.32 17.95
CA ALA A 193 -10.78 -7.74 16.82
C ALA A 193 -11.15 -6.26 17.02
N ASP A 194 -11.69 -5.91 18.19
CA ASP A 194 -12.09 -4.54 18.50
C ASP A 194 -10.89 -3.58 18.55
N VAL A 195 -9.84 -3.96 19.24
CA VAL A 195 -8.63 -3.13 19.33
C VAL A 195 -7.94 -3.00 17.98
N THR A 196 -7.92 -4.04 17.15
CA THR A 196 -7.35 -4.01 15.79
C THR A 196 -8.15 -3.08 14.86
N TYR A 197 -9.48 -3.13 14.95
CA TYR A 197 -10.35 -2.22 14.21
C TYR A 197 -10.13 -0.76 14.61
N ALA A 198 -10.11 -0.49 15.91
CA ALA A 198 -9.87 0.85 16.44
C ALA A 198 -8.47 1.37 16.10
N TRP A 199 -7.46 0.51 16.21
CA TRP A 199 -6.08 0.83 15.80
C TRP A 199 -5.98 1.18 14.32
N THR A 200 -6.64 0.42 13.44
CA THR A 200 -6.61 0.71 12.00
C THR A 200 -7.23 2.07 11.70
N ASN A 201 -8.39 2.38 12.29
CA ASN A 201 -9.00 3.70 12.18
C ASN A 201 -8.09 4.81 12.69
N PHE A 202 -7.46 4.61 13.86
CA PHE A 202 -6.50 5.54 14.45
C PHE A 202 -5.30 5.79 13.54
N ALA A 203 -4.67 4.70 13.08
CA ALA A 203 -3.49 4.80 12.24
C ALA A 203 -3.75 5.51 10.91
N GLU A 204 -4.90 5.25 10.28
CA GLU A 204 -5.29 5.90 9.03
C GLU A 204 -5.72 7.37 9.22
N SER A 205 -6.23 7.75 10.41
CA SER A 205 -6.73 9.09 10.70
C SER A 205 -5.70 10.04 11.29
N PHE A 206 -4.76 9.56 12.15
CA PHE A 206 -3.95 10.42 12.99
C PHE A 206 -2.44 10.27 12.83
N THR A 207 -1.97 9.24 12.10
CA THR A 207 -0.55 9.10 11.81
C THR A 207 -0.21 9.73 10.44
N ARG A 208 1.04 9.58 9.99
CA ARG A 208 1.45 9.97 8.62
C ARG A 208 0.56 9.37 7.50
N ARG A 209 -0.20 8.31 7.81
CA ARG A 209 -1.13 7.68 6.85
C ARG A 209 -2.33 8.57 6.54
N SER A 210 -2.64 9.53 7.41
CA SER A 210 -3.70 10.52 7.17
C SER A 210 -3.42 11.42 5.96
N ASN A 211 -2.15 11.61 5.58
CA ASN A 211 -1.67 12.59 4.63
C ASN A 211 -1.96 14.05 5.05
N VAL A 212 -2.17 14.29 6.34
CA VAL A 212 -2.35 15.61 6.96
C VAL A 212 -1.05 16.02 7.63
N GLU A 213 -0.53 17.21 7.29
CA GLU A 213 0.72 17.69 7.86
C GLU A 213 0.62 17.88 9.37
N PHE A 214 -0.48 18.46 9.86
CA PHE A 214 -0.68 18.65 11.29
C PHE A 214 -0.59 17.33 12.07
N SER A 215 -1.32 16.30 11.63
CA SER A 215 -1.28 14.98 12.28
C SER A 215 0.10 14.33 12.21
N THR A 216 0.78 14.47 11.07
CA THR A 216 2.15 13.96 10.89
C THR A 216 3.11 14.59 11.87
N ARG A 217 2.99 15.89 12.13
CA ARG A 217 3.82 16.64 13.09
C ARG A 217 3.48 16.30 14.52
N ALA A 218 2.19 16.27 14.86
CA ALA A 218 1.72 15.89 16.17
C ALA A 218 2.25 14.50 16.54
N PHE A 219 2.18 13.54 15.64
CA PHE A 219 2.69 12.18 15.86
C PHE A 219 4.23 12.14 15.97
N LYS A 220 4.95 12.91 15.17
CA LYS A 220 6.42 13.02 15.27
C LYS A 220 6.86 13.73 16.56
N LEU A 221 6.12 14.73 17.01
CA LEU A 221 6.42 15.46 18.25
C LEU A 221 6.41 14.54 19.45
N GLN A 222 5.42 13.66 19.53
CA GLN A 222 5.31 12.63 20.53
C GLN A 222 6.58 11.77 20.61
N ASN A 223 6.98 11.17 19.50
CA ASN A 223 8.19 10.34 19.41
C ASN A 223 9.47 11.11 19.79
N GLY A 224 9.50 12.42 19.55
CA GLY A 224 10.63 13.30 19.92
C GLY A 224 10.66 13.72 21.39
N MET A 225 9.50 13.72 22.07
CA MET A 225 9.41 14.07 23.51
C MET A 225 9.85 12.92 24.41
N GLU A 226 9.62 11.68 24.02
CA GLU A 226 10.01 10.48 24.76
C GLU A 226 11.51 10.17 24.66
N VAL A 227 12.18 10.59 23.60
CA VAL A 227 13.62 10.39 23.45
C VAL A 227 14.37 11.32 24.39
N LYS A 228 14.62 10.85 25.62
CA LYS A 228 15.50 11.51 26.59
C LYS A 228 16.82 11.89 25.90
N GLY A 229 17.07 13.17 25.80
CA GLY A 229 18.42 13.68 25.60
C GLY A 229 18.75 14.30 24.27
N SER A 230 17.85 14.49 23.30
CA SER A 230 18.35 15.10 22.08
C SER A 230 17.60 16.36 21.61
N GLU A 231 18.05 17.49 22.14
CA GLU A 231 17.91 18.80 21.51
C GLU A 231 18.26 18.75 20.00
N LYS A 232 19.20 17.87 19.60
CA LYS A 232 19.61 17.64 18.22
C LYS A 232 18.50 16.99 17.38
N ASN A 233 17.75 16.03 17.93
CA ASN A 233 16.64 15.40 17.22
C ASN A 233 15.43 16.35 17.10
N LYS A 234 15.14 17.14 18.12
CA LYS A 234 14.12 18.19 18.09
C LYS A 234 14.45 19.25 17.03
N LYS A 235 15.71 19.72 16.98
CA LYS A 235 16.19 20.65 15.95
C LYS A 235 16.09 20.06 14.55
N LYS A 236 16.43 18.77 14.39
CA LYS A 236 16.32 18.10 13.08
C LYS A 236 14.86 18.00 12.61
N GLN A 237 13.93 17.64 13.48
CA GLN A 237 12.50 17.58 13.14
C GLN A 237 11.94 18.95 12.77
N TYR A 238 12.41 20.00 13.43
CA TYR A 238 12.04 21.37 13.14
C TYR A 238 12.57 21.86 11.78
N HIS A 239 13.85 21.60 11.47
CA HIS A 239 14.43 21.92 10.15
C HIS A 239 13.76 21.15 9.01
N GLU A 240 13.50 19.86 9.22
CA GLU A 240 12.79 19.03 8.24
C GLU A 240 11.39 19.59 7.94
N PHE A 241 10.75 20.22 8.91
CA PHE A 241 9.48 20.90 8.70
C PHE A 241 9.62 22.20 7.85
N GLU A 242 10.55 23.06 8.18
CA GLU A 242 10.76 24.29 7.42
C GLU A 242 11.10 23.97 5.96
N ASP A 243 11.93 22.95 5.74
CA ASP A 243 12.36 22.53 4.42
C ASP A 243 11.22 21.98 3.55
N ASN A 244 10.21 21.37 4.16
CA ASN A 244 9.10 20.73 3.45
C ASN A 244 7.79 21.53 3.50
N SER A 245 7.78 22.76 4.03
CA SER A 245 6.54 23.52 4.23
C SER A 245 5.80 23.86 2.93
N ASP A 246 6.49 23.86 1.79
CA ASP A 246 5.91 24.15 0.48
C ASP A 246 5.23 22.94 -0.18
N GLU A 247 5.39 21.74 0.41
CA GLU A 247 4.76 20.50 -0.09
C GLU A 247 3.31 20.30 0.37
N TRP A 248 2.78 21.21 1.18
CA TRP A 248 1.47 21.09 1.81
C TRP A 248 0.52 22.21 1.43
N ASP A 249 -0.78 21.92 1.45
CA ASP A 249 -1.85 22.90 1.30
C ASP A 249 -2.69 22.95 2.56
N MET A 250 -2.74 24.12 3.18
CA MET A 250 -3.42 24.30 4.47
C MET A 250 -4.94 24.08 4.38
N THR A 251 -5.56 24.50 3.29
CA THR A 251 -7.02 24.39 3.13
C THR A 251 -7.45 22.95 2.97
N LEU A 252 -6.71 22.20 2.14
CA LEU A 252 -6.91 20.77 1.98
C LEU A 252 -6.65 20.02 3.29
N ASP A 253 -5.54 20.29 3.96
CA ASP A 253 -5.18 19.62 5.21
C ASP A 253 -6.24 19.80 6.30
N LYS A 254 -6.77 21.02 6.46
CA LYS A 254 -7.81 21.32 7.42
C LYS A 254 -9.09 20.55 7.13
N GLU A 255 -9.54 20.53 5.87
CA GLU A 255 -10.77 19.82 5.50
C GLU A 255 -10.61 18.31 5.67
N VAL A 256 -9.45 17.75 5.30
CA VAL A 256 -9.15 16.32 5.54
C VAL A 256 -9.16 16.01 7.03
N LEU A 257 -8.49 16.81 7.88
CA LEU A 257 -8.46 16.54 9.31
C LEU A 257 -9.84 16.61 9.95
N ALA A 258 -10.64 17.63 9.61
CA ALA A 258 -12.02 17.76 10.12
C ALA A 258 -12.88 16.53 9.73
N THR A 259 -12.75 16.08 8.50
CA THR A 259 -13.44 14.90 7.98
C THR A 259 -13.00 13.61 8.70
N LEU A 260 -11.70 13.45 8.93
CA LEU A 260 -11.16 12.27 9.63
C LEU A 260 -11.55 12.26 11.11
N LEU A 261 -11.52 13.41 11.78
CA LEU A 261 -11.99 13.53 13.17
C LEU A 261 -13.46 13.10 13.32
N LYS A 262 -14.33 13.59 12.43
CA LYS A 262 -15.73 13.20 12.41
C LYS A 262 -15.88 11.69 12.20
N ASN A 263 -15.25 11.17 11.15
CA ASN A 263 -15.33 9.74 10.82
C ASN A 263 -14.84 8.85 11.97
N TYR A 264 -13.74 9.19 12.62
CA TYR A 264 -13.19 8.40 13.72
C TYR A 264 -14.18 8.29 14.88
N LYS A 265 -14.81 9.41 15.29
CA LYS A 265 -15.80 9.41 16.35
C LYS A 265 -17.05 8.58 16.02
N GLU A 266 -17.47 8.56 14.75
CA GLU A 266 -18.65 7.84 14.29
C GLU A 266 -18.48 6.32 14.22
N HIS A 267 -17.23 5.83 14.10
CA HIS A 267 -16.95 4.43 13.81
C HIS A 267 -16.16 3.69 14.88
N VAL A 268 -15.62 4.40 15.88
CA VAL A 268 -14.80 3.81 16.92
C VAL A 268 -15.48 3.93 18.27
N ASP A 269 -15.39 2.88 19.08
CA ASP A 269 -15.95 2.84 20.43
C ASP A 269 -15.40 4.00 21.29
N ALA A 270 -16.25 4.56 22.14
CA ALA A 270 -15.95 5.71 22.98
C ALA A 270 -14.69 5.53 23.86
N LYS A 271 -14.38 4.30 24.26
CA LYS A 271 -13.16 3.99 25.06
C LYS A 271 -11.86 4.26 24.30
N TRP A 272 -11.90 4.31 22.96
CA TRP A 272 -10.75 4.57 22.11
C TRP A 272 -10.69 6.02 21.60
N LEU A 273 -11.56 6.92 22.10
CA LEU A 273 -11.54 8.33 21.71
C LEU A 273 -10.49 9.10 22.50
N PRO A 274 -9.55 9.82 21.83
CA PRO A 274 -8.68 10.79 22.49
C PRO A 274 -9.44 11.86 23.26
N LYS A 275 -8.87 12.38 24.34
CA LYS A 275 -9.51 13.35 25.25
C LYS A 275 -9.93 14.65 24.55
N PHE A 276 -9.29 15.03 23.45
CA PHE A 276 -9.65 16.23 22.70
C PHE A 276 -11.08 16.18 22.11
N TYR A 277 -11.69 15.00 21.97
CA TYR A 277 -13.11 14.92 21.57
C TYR A 277 -14.04 15.57 22.57
N ASN A 278 -13.71 15.50 23.87
CA ASN A 278 -14.48 16.24 24.88
C ASN A 278 -14.34 17.77 24.67
N ILE A 279 -13.18 18.25 24.26
CA ILE A 279 -12.97 19.67 23.93
C ILE A 279 -13.81 20.06 22.72
N ILE A 280 -13.83 19.23 21.68
CA ILE A 280 -14.64 19.46 20.48
C ILE A 280 -16.13 19.59 20.87
N ASP A 281 -16.63 18.69 21.70
CA ASP A 281 -18.04 18.67 22.08
C ASP A 281 -18.41 19.87 22.99
N THR A 282 -17.59 20.16 23.99
CA THR A 282 -17.93 21.16 25.02
C THR A 282 -17.60 22.59 24.61
N GLN A 283 -16.52 22.82 23.90
CA GLN A 283 -16.07 24.17 23.55
C GLN A 283 -16.42 24.58 22.11
N PHE A 284 -16.57 23.61 21.21
CA PHE A 284 -16.86 23.85 19.81
C PHE A 284 -18.25 23.34 19.36
N GLY A 285 -19.05 22.78 20.30
CA GLY A 285 -20.40 22.28 19.99
C GLY A 285 -20.43 21.13 19.00
N GLY A 286 -19.37 20.34 18.93
CA GLY A 286 -19.23 19.24 17.97
C GLY A 286 -18.80 19.68 16.57
N ASP A 287 -18.42 20.94 16.36
CA ASP A 287 -17.98 21.47 15.07
C ASP A 287 -16.48 21.20 14.86
N TYR A 288 -16.19 20.15 14.10
CA TYR A 288 -14.83 19.73 13.78
C TYR A 288 -14.06 20.77 12.98
N THR A 289 -14.71 21.51 12.10
CA THR A 289 -14.07 22.56 11.30
C THR A 289 -13.56 23.69 12.18
N LYS A 290 -14.39 24.19 13.12
CA LYS A 290 -13.98 25.22 14.07
C LYS A 290 -12.84 24.76 14.98
N TYR A 291 -12.89 23.50 15.43
CA TYR A 291 -11.78 22.95 16.23
C TYR A 291 -10.47 22.88 15.43
N VAL A 292 -10.53 22.43 14.18
CA VAL A 292 -9.36 22.37 13.31
C VAL A 292 -8.82 23.78 13.03
N ASP A 293 -9.68 24.75 12.74
CA ASP A 293 -9.27 26.16 12.58
C ASP A 293 -8.57 26.70 13.83
N TYR A 294 -9.11 26.40 15.01
CA TYR A 294 -8.48 26.74 16.29
C TYR A 294 -7.09 26.11 16.45
N LEU A 295 -6.92 24.84 16.07
CA LEU A 295 -5.60 24.17 16.11
C LEU A 295 -4.59 24.91 15.23
N TRP A 296 -4.94 25.24 13.99
CA TRP A 296 -4.05 25.96 13.06
C TRP A 296 -3.74 27.38 13.50
N GLU A 297 -4.73 28.08 14.07
CA GLU A 297 -4.55 29.44 14.53
C GLU A 297 -3.65 29.53 15.78
N LYS A 298 -3.88 28.67 16.76
CA LYS A 298 -3.28 28.79 18.09
C LYS A 298 -2.03 27.91 18.28
N SER A 299 -1.94 26.77 17.60
CA SER A 299 -0.80 25.87 17.78
C SER A 299 0.47 26.38 17.12
N LEU A 300 1.57 26.14 17.78
CA LEU A 300 2.91 26.40 17.28
C LEU A 300 3.40 25.31 16.30
N LEU A 301 2.71 24.15 16.23
CA LEU A 301 3.05 23.06 15.32
C LEU A 301 3.11 23.51 13.86
N MET A 302 2.30 24.49 13.45
CA MET A 302 2.22 24.97 12.07
C MET A 302 2.88 26.35 11.86
N LYS A 303 3.55 26.91 12.87
CA LYS A 303 4.19 28.23 12.76
C LYS A 303 5.68 28.10 12.44
N LYS A 304 6.10 28.76 11.35
CA LYS A 304 7.52 28.88 11.00
C LYS A 304 8.25 29.69 12.10
N GLY A 305 9.46 29.26 12.46
CA GLY A 305 10.32 29.97 13.41
C GLY A 305 9.95 29.80 14.88
N ALA A 306 8.99 28.98 15.25
CA ALA A 306 8.57 28.79 16.63
C ALA A 306 9.62 28.03 17.44
N LYS A 307 10.46 28.76 18.17
CA LYS A 307 11.48 28.18 19.08
C LYS A 307 10.89 27.54 20.33
N LEU A 308 9.59 27.61 20.53
CA LEU A 308 8.89 27.18 21.75
C LEU A 308 8.82 25.67 21.94
N TYR A 309 8.99 24.88 20.89
CA TYR A 309 9.11 23.41 21.00
C TYR A 309 10.28 22.93 21.85
N PHE A 310 11.21 23.81 22.13
CA PHE A 310 12.41 23.53 22.93
C PHE A 310 12.31 24.09 24.36
N ASN A 311 11.25 24.85 24.68
CA ASN A 311 11.07 25.48 25.97
C ASN A 311 9.81 24.92 26.69
N LYS A 312 10.00 24.13 27.73
CA LYS A 312 8.93 23.47 28.53
C LYS A 312 7.80 24.40 28.97
N LYS A 313 8.06 25.67 29.20
CA LYS A 313 7.06 26.63 29.71
C LYS A 313 5.95 27.01 28.69
N GLY A 314 6.07 26.64 27.41
CA GLY A 314 5.06 26.92 26.40
C GLY A 314 4.19 25.72 26.00
N TYR A 315 4.60 24.51 26.34
CA TYR A 315 3.95 23.28 25.89
C TYR A 315 2.56 23.07 26.50
N GLU A 316 2.39 23.36 27.78
CA GLU A 316 1.15 23.08 28.51
C GLU A 316 -0.07 23.85 27.99
N LYS A 317 0.14 24.92 27.24
CA LYS A 317 -0.91 25.79 26.69
C LYS A 317 -1.10 25.67 25.19
N ASP A 318 -0.24 24.92 24.50
CA ASP A 318 -0.35 24.74 23.05
C ASP A 318 -1.36 23.66 22.71
N PRO A 319 -2.45 23.97 21.97
CA PRO A 319 -3.49 22.98 21.68
C PRO A 319 -3.00 21.85 20.77
N GLY A 320 -1.99 22.06 19.92
CA GLY A 320 -1.41 21.01 19.10
C GLY A 320 -0.53 20.06 19.89
N VAL A 321 0.15 20.56 20.93
CA VAL A 321 0.89 19.70 21.88
C VAL A 321 -0.09 18.86 22.69
N ASN A 322 -1.18 19.44 23.18
CA ASN A 322 -2.21 18.69 23.91
C ASN A 322 -2.85 17.63 23.02
N TYR A 323 -3.18 17.98 21.77
CA TYR A 323 -3.63 17.02 20.75
C TYR A 323 -2.64 15.86 20.58
N SER A 324 -1.35 16.16 20.49
CA SER A 324 -0.28 15.13 20.38
C SER A 324 -0.22 14.23 21.62
N MET A 325 -0.36 14.79 22.83
CA MET A 325 -0.36 14.03 24.07
C MET A 325 -1.57 13.10 24.18
N ASP A 326 -2.75 13.59 23.81
CA ASP A 326 -3.98 12.78 23.81
C ASP A 326 -3.88 11.61 22.82
N LEU A 327 -3.28 11.84 21.64
CA LEU A 327 -3.00 10.75 20.69
C LEU A 327 -1.99 9.74 21.26
N ASN A 328 -1.00 10.22 22.05
CA ASN A 328 -0.02 9.33 22.67
C ASN A 328 -0.65 8.44 23.74
N ASP A 329 -1.52 8.99 24.56
CA ASP A 329 -2.21 8.22 25.59
C ASP A 329 -2.97 7.03 24.94
N ILE A 330 -3.76 7.31 23.91
CA ILE A 330 -4.49 6.26 23.17
C ILE A 330 -3.55 5.29 22.44
N TYR A 331 -2.45 5.79 21.88
CA TYR A 331 -1.44 4.93 21.26
C TYR A 331 -0.83 3.95 22.26
N ALA A 332 -0.53 4.41 23.47
CA ALA A 332 -0.02 3.54 24.53
C ALA A 332 -1.02 2.44 24.91
N ASP A 333 -2.31 2.79 25.01
CA ASP A 333 -3.39 1.82 25.28
C ASP A 333 -3.48 0.77 24.14
N PHE A 334 -3.34 1.18 22.87
CA PHE A 334 -3.30 0.24 21.75
C PHE A 334 -2.10 -0.70 21.84
N VAL A 335 -0.91 -0.18 22.11
CA VAL A 335 0.31 -1.00 22.23
C VAL A 335 0.18 -2.02 23.37
N GLU A 336 -0.36 -1.61 24.51
CA GLU A 336 -0.59 -2.51 25.64
C GLU A 336 -1.59 -3.62 25.29
N LYS A 337 -2.77 -3.25 24.77
CA LYS A 337 -3.85 -4.21 24.49
C LYS A 337 -3.50 -5.16 23.36
N MET A 338 -2.90 -4.67 22.28
CA MET A 338 -2.47 -5.51 21.16
C MET A 338 -1.30 -6.41 21.59
N GLY A 339 -0.33 -5.88 22.33
CA GLY A 339 0.81 -6.62 22.84
C GLY A 339 0.42 -7.80 23.75
N ALA A 340 -0.64 -7.63 24.54
CA ALA A 340 -1.12 -8.68 25.45
C ALA A 340 -1.55 -9.99 24.73
N VAL A 341 -1.98 -9.90 23.48
CA VAL A 341 -2.46 -11.06 22.70
C VAL A 341 -1.58 -11.43 21.51
N SER A 342 -0.77 -10.52 21.01
CA SER A 342 0.01 -10.69 19.76
C SER A 342 0.97 -11.87 19.81
N ASP A 343 1.70 -12.04 20.92
CA ASP A 343 2.66 -13.13 21.08
C ASP A 343 1.96 -14.48 21.11
N SER A 344 0.79 -14.55 21.77
CA SER A 344 -0.01 -15.77 21.83
C SER A 344 -0.63 -16.12 20.48
N ILE A 345 -1.08 -15.12 19.71
CA ILE A 345 -1.55 -15.33 18.32
C ILE A 345 -0.41 -15.85 17.47
N ALA A 346 0.74 -15.18 17.48
CA ALA A 346 1.92 -15.57 16.72
C ALA A 346 2.40 -16.99 17.07
N GLU A 347 2.33 -17.37 18.32
CA GLU A 347 2.65 -18.73 18.78
C GLU A 347 1.68 -19.77 18.17
N GLN A 348 0.38 -19.52 18.24
CA GLN A 348 -0.62 -20.47 17.69
C GLN A 348 -0.56 -20.54 16.16
N GLU A 349 -0.37 -19.41 15.45
CA GLU A 349 -0.16 -19.40 14.00
C GLU A 349 1.13 -20.14 13.60
N LYS A 350 2.20 -20.05 14.41
CA LYS A 350 3.40 -20.86 14.21
C LYS A 350 3.12 -22.37 14.36
N TYR A 351 2.32 -22.77 15.34
CA TYR A 351 1.93 -24.16 15.51
C TYR A 351 1.06 -24.63 14.34
N LEU A 352 0.12 -23.80 13.87
CA LEU A 352 -0.71 -24.06 12.70
C LEU A 352 0.15 -24.26 11.45
N CYS A 353 1.12 -23.41 11.22
CA CYS A 353 2.08 -23.54 10.12
C CYS A 353 2.87 -24.86 10.24
N ALA A 354 3.39 -25.19 11.42
CA ALA A 354 4.13 -26.44 11.66
C ALA A 354 3.25 -27.67 11.39
N ALA A 355 2.00 -27.64 11.83
CA ALA A 355 1.04 -28.74 11.61
C ALA A 355 0.76 -28.92 10.12
N LYS A 356 0.55 -27.82 9.38
CA LYS A 356 0.37 -27.85 7.92
C LYS A 356 1.56 -28.51 7.22
N LEU A 357 2.77 -28.02 7.50
CA LEU A 357 4.00 -28.55 6.91
C LEU A 357 4.20 -30.03 7.22
N ARG A 358 3.80 -30.49 8.40
CA ARG A 358 3.92 -31.87 8.80
C ARG A 358 2.87 -32.79 8.18
N MET A 359 1.61 -32.32 8.10
CA MET A 359 0.52 -33.06 7.44
C MET A 359 0.78 -33.23 5.95
N GLU A 360 1.45 -32.28 5.32
CA GLU A 360 1.71 -32.21 3.88
C GLU A 360 3.19 -32.37 3.55
N GLU A 361 3.94 -33.20 4.33
CA GLU A 361 5.40 -33.32 4.19
C GLU A 361 5.88 -33.79 2.81
N ASP A 362 5.02 -34.47 2.05
CA ASP A 362 5.31 -34.92 0.68
C ASP A 362 5.00 -33.86 -0.39
N MET A 363 4.46 -32.69 0.00
CA MET A 363 4.11 -31.62 -0.92
C MET A 363 5.12 -30.47 -0.89
N PRO A 364 5.34 -29.78 -2.02
CA PRO A 364 6.20 -28.61 -2.02
C PRO A 364 5.56 -27.44 -1.24
N HIS A 365 6.35 -26.79 -0.39
CA HIS A 365 5.95 -25.63 0.38
C HIS A 365 6.86 -24.44 0.08
N TYR A 366 6.27 -23.25 0.05
CA TYR A 366 6.97 -22.00 -0.20
C TYR A 366 6.81 -21.08 1.01
N SER A 367 7.89 -20.42 1.42
CA SER A 367 7.83 -19.46 2.53
C SER A 367 7.07 -18.19 2.13
N ASP A 368 6.46 -17.52 3.12
CA ASP A 368 5.91 -16.19 2.91
C ASP A 368 6.97 -15.20 2.46
N ALA A 369 6.56 -14.23 1.63
CA ALA A 369 7.39 -13.14 1.18
C ALA A 369 7.71 -12.19 2.35
N ASN A 370 8.96 -11.69 2.39
CA ASN A 370 9.47 -10.86 3.48
C ASN A 370 10.58 -9.91 3.01
N PHE A 371 10.49 -9.39 1.79
CA PHE A 371 11.52 -8.56 1.15
C PHE A 371 12.86 -9.25 0.89
N THR A 372 12.97 -10.58 1.04
CA THR A 372 14.14 -11.31 0.57
C THR A 372 13.96 -11.73 -0.88
N MET A 373 15.09 -11.97 -1.56
CA MET A 373 15.07 -12.35 -2.98
C MET A 373 14.34 -13.68 -3.18
N ARG A 374 13.44 -13.69 -4.16
CA ARG A 374 12.68 -14.87 -4.60
C ARG A 374 12.89 -15.11 -6.08
N LEU A 375 12.98 -16.36 -6.45
CA LEU A 375 12.87 -16.85 -7.80
C LEU A 375 11.56 -17.65 -7.90
N SER A 376 10.66 -17.18 -8.73
CA SER A 376 9.41 -17.84 -9.05
C SER A 376 9.42 -18.20 -10.52
N TYR A 377 8.99 -19.40 -10.87
CA TYR A 377 8.98 -19.86 -12.26
C TYR A 377 7.75 -20.71 -12.56
N GLY A 378 7.41 -20.76 -13.84
CA GLY A 378 6.24 -21.47 -14.33
C GLY A 378 6.17 -21.41 -15.85
N GLN A 379 4.98 -21.38 -16.36
CA GLN A 379 4.70 -21.34 -17.80
C GLN A 379 3.72 -20.22 -18.15
N VAL A 380 3.83 -19.72 -19.37
CA VAL A 380 2.81 -18.86 -19.96
C VAL A 380 1.53 -19.67 -20.09
N GLY A 381 0.41 -19.11 -19.63
CA GLY A 381 -0.88 -19.77 -19.69
C GLY A 381 -1.98 -18.94 -19.05
N GLY A 382 -3.22 -19.26 -19.38
CA GLY A 382 -4.39 -18.67 -18.76
C GLY A 382 -4.84 -19.45 -17.52
N PHE A 383 -5.97 -19.05 -16.96
CA PHE A 383 -6.64 -19.72 -15.85
C PHE A 383 -8.14 -19.86 -16.15
N ASP A 384 -8.79 -20.72 -15.44
CA ASP A 384 -10.24 -20.94 -15.55
C ASP A 384 -10.96 -20.18 -14.41
N LEU A 385 -11.98 -19.43 -14.77
CA LEU A 385 -12.88 -18.73 -13.85
C LEU A 385 -14.28 -19.36 -13.94
N GLY A 386 -14.48 -20.44 -13.21
CA GLY A 386 -15.78 -21.12 -13.15
C GLY A 386 -16.27 -21.62 -14.52
N GLY A 387 -15.41 -22.29 -15.25
CA GLY A 387 -15.68 -22.85 -16.58
C GLY A 387 -15.49 -21.85 -17.73
N LYS A 388 -14.95 -20.66 -17.45
CA LYS A 388 -14.62 -19.65 -18.49
C LYS A 388 -13.11 -19.44 -18.55
N PRO A 389 -12.43 -19.86 -19.63
CA PRO A 389 -11.00 -19.63 -19.77
C PRO A 389 -10.71 -18.13 -19.93
N SER A 390 -9.72 -17.62 -19.20
CA SER A 390 -9.32 -16.22 -19.26
C SER A 390 -8.61 -15.85 -20.56
N GLY A 391 -8.11 -16.83 -21.31
CA GLY A 391 -7.04 -16.61 -22.27
C GLY A 391 -5.73 -16.28 -21.54
N TYR A 392 -4.62 -16.29 -22.25
CA TYR A 392 -3.31 -15.99 -21.66
C TYR A 392 -2.69 -14.68 -22.13
N TYR A 393 -3.30 -13.97 -23.06
CA TYR A 393 -2.79 -12.69 -23.57
C TYR A 393 -3.91 -11.70 -23.88
N THR A 394 -3.53 -10.43 -24.01
CA THR A 394 -4.38 -9.35 -24.53
C THR A 394 -3.82 -8.84 -25.85
N THR A 395 -4.63 -8.04 -26.54
CA THR A 395 -4.28 -7.46 -27.85
C THR A 395 -4.48 -5.94 -27.85
N ALA A 396 -4.00 -5.27 -28.90
CA ALA A 396 -4.12 -3.82 -29.05
C ALA A 396 -5.59 -3.34 -29.00
N GLU A 397 -6.54 -4.15 -29.43
CA GLU A 397 -7.95 -3.80 -29.37
C GLU A 397 -8.44 -3.49 -27.95
N SER A 398 -7.89 -4.16 -26.95
CA SER A 398 -8.26 -3.91 -25.54
C SER A 398 -7.80 -2.53 -25.04
N ILE A 399 -6.71 -1.97 -25.57
CA ILE A 399 -6.31 -0.58 -25.31
C ILE A 399 -7.29 0.38 -25.98
N VAL A 400 -7.62 0.13 -27.25
CA VAL A 400 -8.56 0.97 -28.02
C VAL A 400 -9.90 1.10 -27.31
N GLU A 401 -10.43 0.00 -26.75
CA GLU A 401 -11.69 0.03 -26.00
C GLU A 401 -11.59 0.90 -24.72
N LYS A 402 -10.45 0.89 -24.03
CA LYS A 402 -10.22 1.78 -22.89
C LYS A 402 -10.04 3.24 -23.34
N MET A 403 -9.31 3.50 -24.40
CA MET A 403 -9.09 4.84 -24.95
C MET A 403 -10.40 5.54 -25.36
N LYS A 404 -11.42 4.81 -25.81
CA LYS A 404 -12.76 5.36 -26.08
C LYS A 404 -13.44 5.97 -24.84
N GLN A 405 -12.96 5.65 -23.65
CA GLN A 405 -13.45 6.17 -22.38
C GLN A 405 -12.59 7.35 -21.87
N GLY A 406 -11.52 7.71 -22.57
CA GLY A 406 -10.53 8.69 -22.11
C GLY A 406 -11.10 10.07 -21.78
N ASP A 407 -12.18 10.49 -22.44
CA ASP A 407 -12.87 11.75 -22.14
C ASP A 407 -13.58 11.74 -20.77
N LYS A 408 -13.95 10.56 -20.27
CA LYS A 408 -14.65 10.37 -18.99
C LYS A 408 -13.73 9.89 -17.89
N VAL A 409 -12.74 9.08 -18.26
CA VAL A 409 -11.77 8.45 -17.35
C VAL A 409 -10.38 8.91 -17.76
N ILE A 410 -9.86 9.91 -17.06
CA ILE A 410 -8.56 10.54 -17.38
C ILE A 410 -7.40 9.56 -17.45
N ASP A 411 -7.47 8.45 -16.70
CA ASP A 411 -6.45 7.40 -16.71
C ASP A 411 -6.38 6.62 -18.04
N TYR A 412 -7.42 6.74 -18.89
CA TYR A 412 -7.47 6.15 -20.21
C TYR A 412 -7.22 7.17 -21.35
N PHE A 413 -6.83 8.39 -20.98
CA PHE A 413 -6.38 9.36 -21.96
C PHE A 413 -5.14 8.84 -22.69
N ALA A 414 -5.11 9.00 -24.01
CA ALA A 414 -3.96 8.71 -24.84
C ALA A 414 -3.71 9.86 -25.83
N GLU A 415 -2.46 10.04 -26.20
CA GLU A 415 -2.07 11.05 -27.18
C GLU A 415 -2.68 10.74 -28.56
N PRO A 416 -3.01 11.76 -29.37
CA PRO A 416 -3.60 11.56 -30.71
C PRO A 416 -2.84 10.58 -31.60
N ILE A 417 -1.51 10.60 -31.52
CA ILE A 417 -0.66 9.66 -32.27
C ILE A 417 -0.95 8.19 -31.92
N MET A 418 -1.34 7.90 -30.69
CA MET A 418 -1.70 6.53 -30.30
C MET A 418 -3.01 6.08 -30.92
N HIS A 419 -3.98 7.00 -31.04
CA HIS A 419 -5.23 6.71 -31.74
C HIS A 419 -4.98 6.43 -33.24
N GLU A 420 -4.10 7.20 -33.86
CA GLU A 420 -3.72 7.01 -35.28
C GLU A 420 -3.05 5.65 -35.47
N LEU A 421 -1.95 5.37 -34.76
CA LEU A 421 -1.17 4.13 -34.86
C LEU A 421 -2.01 2.87 -34.62
N LEU A 422 -2.91 2.91 -33.63
CA LEU A 422 -3.74 1.75 -33.30
C LEU A 422 -4.93 1.59 -34.29
N SER A 423 -5.39 2.68 -34.93
CA SER A 423 -6.46 2.61 -35.95
C SER A 423 -6.00 2.02 -37.27
N GLU A 424 -4.76 2.26 -37.67
CA GLU A 424 -4.17 1.75 -38.90
C GLU A 424 -4.00 0.22 -38.87
N LYS A 425 -3.89 -0.38 -37.69
CA LYS A 425 -3.70 -1.84 -37.49
C LYS A 425 -2.49 -2.43 -38.21
N ASP A 426 -1.57 -1.59 -38.64
CA ASP A 426 -0.27 -2.03 -39.17
C ASP A 426 0.76 -2.08 -38.07
N PHE A 427 0.93 -3.24 -37.48
CA PHE A 427 1.86 -3.47 -36.40
C PHE A 427 3.23 -3.98 -36.87
N GLY A 428 3.45 -4.05 -38.20
CA GLY A 428 4.70 -4.47 -38.82
C GLY A 428 5.21 -5.81 -38.28
N LYS A 429 6.46 -5.83 -37.81
CA LYS A 429 7.10 -7.04 -37.25
C LYS A 429 6.57 -7.49 -35.90
N TYR A 430 5.75 -6.70 -35.23
CA TYR A 430 5.13 -7.02 -33.93
C TYR A 430 3.76 -7.69 -34.08
N GLN A 431 3.28 -7.81 -35.32
CA GLN A 431 2.05 -8.50 -35.63
C GLN A 431 2.25 -10.02 -35.55
N ASP A 432 1.41 -10.69 -34.76
CA ASP A 432 1.36 -12.14 -34.74
C ASP A 432 0.92 -12.69 -36.09
N LYS A 433 1.73 -13.57 -36.66
CA LYS A 433 1.53 -14.09 -38.05
C LYS A 433 0.29 -14.97 -38.18
N THR A 434 -0.17 -15.56 -37.08
CA THR A 434 -1.30 -16.50 -37.08
C THR A 434 -2.61 -15.74 -36.90
N THR A 435 -2.64 -14.79 -35.99
CA THR A 435 -3.87 -14.07 -35.60
C THR A 435 -4.03 -12.72 -36.31
N GLY A 436 -2.96 -12.18 -36.89
CA GLY A 436 -2.94 -10.84 -37.47
C GLY A 436 -3.04 -9.71 -36.43
N LYS A 437 -2.88 -10.01 -35.16
CA LYS A 437 -3.05 -9.06 -34.05
C LYS A 437 -1.71 -8.76 -33.38
N MET A 438 -1.61 -7.61 -32.72
CA MET A 438 -0.50 -7.31 -31.84
C MET A 438 -0.84 -7.79 -30.44
N GLN A 439 -0.13 -8.79 -29.94
CA GLN A 439 -0.22 -9.25 -28.56
C GLN A 439 0.51 -8.29 -27.63
N LEU A 440 -0.02 -8.08 -26.42
CA LEU A 440 0.50 -7.14 -25.44
C LEU A 440 0.86 -7.84 -24.13
N CYS A 441 -0.04 -7.80 -23.16
CA CYS A 441 0.16 -8.43 -21.87
C CYS A 441 -0.10 -9.92 -21.94
N PHE A 442 0.61 -10.71 -21.16
CA PHE A 442 0.38 -12.16 -21.03
C PHE A 442 0.34 -12.55 -19.55
N LEU A 443 -0.24 -13.72 -19.32
CA LEU A 443 -0.32 -14.35 -18.00
C LEU A 443 0.67 -15.49 -17.89
N THR A 444 1.12 -15.74 -16.67
CA THR A 444 1.91 -16.90 -16.30
C THR A 444 1.36 -17.51 -15.01
N ASN A 445 1.60 -18.78 -14.77
CA ASN A 445 1.26 -19.44 -13.51
C ASN A 445 2.39 -19.37 -12.48
N ASN A 446 3.29 -18.42 -12.62
CA ASN A 446 4.31 -18.16 -11.62
C ASN A 446 3.64 -17.80 -10.30
N ASP A 447 4.22 -18.27 -9.22
CA ASP A 447 3.99 -17.72 -7.91
C ASP A 447 4.69 -16.35 -7.74
N ILE A 448 4.53 -15.70 -6.63
CA ILE A 448 5.09 -14.36 -6.38
C ILE A 448 6.63 -14.36 -6.39
#